data_16bb87ea2369db2616b2028bdcdc74d9
#
_entry.id   16bb87ea2369db2616b2028bdcdc74d9
#
_cell.length_a   1.000
_cell.length_b   1.000
_cell.length_c   1.000
_cell.angle_alpha   90.00
_cell.angle_beta   90.00
_cell.angle_gamma   90.00
#
_symmetry.space_group_name_H-M   'P 1'
#
loop_
_entity.id
_entity.type
_entity.pdbx_description
1 polymer ?
#
loop_
_entity_poly.entity_id
_entity_poly.type
_entity_poly.pdbx_seq_one_letter_code
_entity_poly.pdbx_strand_id
1 'polypeptide(L)'
;MSQANFLNFRWMLFFDIIVVTYVQYLKNILTHIVDSYHILETIEDKPGDLAKTEKQMLKINGFIKVVSNKIDPDKIPLSDFKILKSKFSEYLTNYSFEKEIETMAPLYSNDVSRIKNMRIKILEALKNKNMMDDVKELLNDL
;
A
#
# COMPACT_ATOMS: atom_id res chain seq x y z
N MET A 1 -1.91 46.87 0.53
CA MET A 1 -1.99 45.61 1.30
C MET A 1 -1.11 45.73 2.52
N SER A 2 -1.60 45.28 3.68
CA SER A 2 -0.77 45.19 4.89
C SER A 2 0.18 44.00 4.81
N GLN A 3 1.30 44.04 5.53
CA GLN A 3 2.24 42.94 5.63
C GLN A 3 1.58 41.67 6.14
N ALA A 4 0.60 41.78 7.03
CA ALA A 4 -0.12 40.62 7.60
C ALA A 4 -0.88 39.84 6.53
N ASN A 5 -1.53 40.52 5.57
CA ASN A 5 -2.22 39.83 4.46
C ASN A 5 -1.25 39.12 3.52
N PHE A 6 -0.09 39.71 3.27
CA PHE A 6 0.94 39.09 2.45
C PHE A 6 1.50 37.82 3.10
N LEU A 7 1.77 37.84 4.41
CA LEU A 7 2.26 36.68 5.15
C LEU A 7 1.23 35.56 5.18
N ASN A 8 -0.06 35.87 5.37
CA ASN A 8 -1.14 34.86 5.34
C ASN A 8 -1.26 34.20 3.98
N PHE A 9 -1.10 34.98 2.90
CA PHE A 9 -1.13 34.46 1.54
C PHE A 9 0.04 33.48 1.29
N ARG A 10 1.25 33.79 1.75
CA ARG A 10 2.40 32.90 1.64
C ARG A 10 2.22 31.60 2.42
N TRP A 11 1.64 31.66 3.61
CA TRP A 11 1.31 30.48 4.41
C TRP A 11 0.32 29.57 3.69
N MET A 12 -0.72 30.14 3.10
CA MET A 12 -1.72 29.38 2.35
C MET A 12 -1.08 28.65 1.16
N LEU A 13 -0.23 29.30 0.39
CA LEU A 13 0.49 28.69 -0.73
C LEU A 13 1.41 27.57 -0.27
N PHE A 14 2.14 27.76 0.80
CA PHE A 14 3.03 26.77 1.36
C PHE A 14 2.26 25.52 1.82
N PHE A 15 1.14 25.74 2.52
CA PHE A 15 0.27 24.65 2.98
C PHE A 15 -0.30 23.86 1.79
N ASP A 16 -0.77 24.52 0.75
CA ASP A 16 -1.29 23.89 -0.46
C ASP A 16 -0.23 23.03 -1.16
N ILE A 17 1.01 23.51 -1.25
CA ILE A 17 2.12 22.75 -1.81
C ILE A 17 2.39 21.50 -1.02
N ILE A 18 2.38 21.57 0.31
CA ILE A 18 2.58 20.40 1.19
C ILE A 18 1.46 19.38 0.96
N VAL A 19 0.20 19.78 0.94
CA VAL A 19 -0.95 18.90 0.70
C VAL A 19 -0.84 18.22 -0.65
N VAL A 20 -0.52 18.96 -1.72
CA VAL A 20 -0.34 18.40 -3.07
C VAL A 20 0.78 17.37 -3.09
N THR A 21 1.90 17.64 -2.40
CA THR A 21 3.03 16.71 -2.31
C THR A 21 2.63 15.40 -1.61
N TYR A 22 1.92 15.48 -0.48
CA TYR A 22 1.42 14.29 0.23
C TYR A 22 0.41 13.50 -0.60
N VAL A 23 -0.52 14.20 -1.27
CA VAL A 23 -1.51 13.56 -2.14
C VAL A 23 -0.83 12.83 -3.29
N GLN A 24 0.16 13.45 -3.94
CA GLN A 24 0.89 12.81 -5.04
C GLN A 24 1.69 11.59 -4.55
N TYR A 25 2.30 11.68 -3.39
CA TYR A 25 3.02 10.58 -2.77
C TYR A 25 2.09 9.40 -2.47
N LEU A 26 0.94 9.68 -1.86
CA LEU A 26 -0.08 8.66 -1.59
C LEU A 26 -0.57 8.02 -2.89
N LYS A 27 -0.87 8.84 -3.89
CA LYS A 27 -1.33 8.35 -5.20
C LYS A 27 -0.32 7.39 -5.83
N ASN A 28 0.96 7.71 -5.78
CA ASN A 28 2.01 6.85 -6.32
C ASN A 28 2.07 5.52 -5.57
N ILE A 29 2.00 5.53 -4.25
CA ILE A 29 2.03 4.31 -3.43
C ILE A 29 0.81 3.44 -3.70
N LEU A 30 -0.38 4.03 -3.71
CA LEU A 30 -1.62 3.28 -3.99
C LEU A 30 -1.61 2.67 -5.39
N THR A 31 -1.06 3.36 -6.38
CA THR A 31 -0.88 2.82 -7.74
C THR A 31 0.04 1.59 -7.72
N HIS A 32 1.14 1.65 -6.99
CA HIS A 32 2.03 0.50 -6.83
C HIS A 32 1.35 -0.68 -6.13
N ILE A 33 0.49 -0.42 -5.15
CA ILE A 33 -0.29 -1.47 -4.49
C ILE A 33 -1.21 -2.16 -5.49
N VAL A 34 -1.93 -1.41 -6.31
CA VAL A 34 -2.80 -1.96 -7.35
C VAL A 34 -2.01 -2.79 -8.36
N ASP A 35 -0.87 -2.29 -8.81
CA ASP A 35 -0.02 -2.99 -9.77
C ASP A 35 0.53 -4.31 -9.20
N SER A 36 1.02 -4.28 -7.96
CA SER A 36 1.53 -5.48 -7.29
C SER A 36 0.43 -6.50 -7.02
N TYR A 37 -0.77 -6.03 -6.64
CA TYR A 37 -1.94 -6.88 -6.47
C TYR A 37 -2.29 -7.59 -7.77
N HIS A 38 -2.31 -6.86 -8.88
CA HIS A 38 -2.60 -7.43 -10.19
C HIS A 38 -1.57 -8.48 -10.60
N ILE A 39 -0.29 -8.23 -10.36
CA ILE A 39 0.78 -9.20 -10.64
C ILE A 39 0.55 -10.46 -9.79
N LEU A 40 0.29 -10.33 -8.49
CA LEU A 40 0.03 -11.46 -7.60
C LEU A 40 -1.22 -12.24 -8.01
N GLU A 41 -2.23 -11.55 -8.52
CA GLU A 41 -3.48 -12.18 -8.96
C GLU A 41 -3.29 -13.00 -10.24
N THR A 42 -2.44 -12.55 -11.15
CA THR A 42 -2.25 -13.15 -12.47
C THR A 42 -1.03 -14.06 -12.60
N ILE A 43 -0.13 -14.05 -11.62
CA ILE A 43 1.08 -14.87 -11.64
C ILE A 43 0.72 -16.35 -11.52
N GLU A 44 1.44 -17.19 -12.25
CA GLU A 44 1.30 -18.64 -12.16
C GLU A 44 2.22 -19.19 -11.07
N ASP A 45 1.75 -20.25 -10.39
CA ASP A 45 2.50 -20.88 -9.30
C ASP A 45 3.45 -21.96 -9.82
N LYS A 46 4.37 -21.56 -10.69
CA LYS A 46 5.41 -22.46 -11.24
C LYS A 46 6.70 -22.28 -10.45
N PRO A 47 7.57 -23.32 -10.41
CA PRO A 47 8.84 -23.19 -9.70
C PRO A 47 9.70 -21.98 -10.13
N GLY A 48 9.69 -21.62 -11.42
CA GLY A 48 10.39 -20.46 -11.93
C GLY A 48 9.82 -19.11 -11.49
N ASP A 49 8.60 -19.08 -10.95
CA ASP A 49 7.92 -17.86 -10.52
C ASP A 49 8.06 -17.58 -9.03
N LEU A 50 8.67 -18.49 -8.25
CA LEU A 50 8.73 -18.36 -6.78
C LEU A 50 9.41 -17.07 -6.33
N ALA A 51 10.57 -16.77 -6.89
CA ALA A 51 11.31 -15.55 -6.53
C ALA A 51 10.52 -14.28 -6.88
N LYS A 52 9.83 -14.28 -8.01
CA LYS A 52 8.98 -13.17 -8.45
C LYS A 52 7.78 -12.99 -7.52
N THR A 53 7.15 -14.09 -7.12
CA THR A 53 6.01 -14.08 -6.19
C THR A 53 6.44 -13.55 -4.83
N GLU A 54 7.55 -14.04 -4.27
CA GLU A 54 8.10 -13.55 -3.00
C GLU A 54 8.37 -12.05 -3.06
N LYS A 55 9.02 -11.59 -4.12
CA LYS A 55 9.33 -10.18 -4.33
C LYS A 55 8.06 -9.32 -4.35
N GLN A 56 7.01 -9.78 -5.03
CA GLN A 56 5.75 -9.03 -5.11
C GLN A 56 5.00 -9.02 -3.79
N MET A 57 5.03 -10.11 -3.02
CA MET A 57 4.43 -10.15 -1.68
C MET A 57 5.13 -9.17 -0.72
N LEU A 58 6.46 -9.14 -0.71
CA LEU A 58 7.22 -8.18 0.09
C LEU A 58 6.94 -6.74 -0.36
N LYS A 59 6.85 -6.52 -1.66
CA LYS A 59 6.61 -5.20 -2.24
C LYS A 59 5.25 -4.66 -1.86
N ILE A 60 4.16 -5.44 -2.04
CA ILE A 60 2.82 -4.98 -1.71
C ILE A 60 2.68 -4.72 -0.21
N ASN A 61 3.20 -5.60 0.64
CA ASN A 61 3.16 -5.42 2.09
C ASN A 61 4.02 -4.23 2.54
N GLY A 62 5.14 -3.99 1.89
CA GLY A 62 5.97 -2.81 2.13
C GLY A 62 5.23 -1.50 1.83
N PHE A 63 4.54 -1.42 0.71
CA PHE A 63 3.73 -0.23 0.37
C PHE A 63 2.55 -0.04 1.32
N ILE A 64 1.86 -1.13 1.69
CA ILE A 64 0.77 -1.06 2.67
C ILE A 64 1.30 -0.55 4.01
N LYS A 65 2.48 -1.00 4.43
CA LYS A 65 3.14 -0.54 5.65
C LYS A 65 3.46 0.96 5.59
N VAL A 66 3.91 1.47 4.45
CA VAL A 66 4.17 2.91 4.27
C VAL A 66 2.86 3.70 4.42
N VAL A 67 1.78 3.27 3.78
CA VAL A 67 0.47 3.94 3.92
C VAL A 67 0.01 3.94 5.37
N SER A 68 0.14 2.80 6.05
CA SER A 68 -0.30 2.66 7.43
C SER A 68 0.53 3.49 8.42
N ASN A 69 1.86 3.57 8.23
CA ASN A 69 2.78 4.10 9.24
C ASN A 69 3.39 5.45 8.90
N LYS A 70 3.46 5.83 7.62
CA LYS A 70 4.23 7.00 7.18
C LYS A 70 3.39 8.15 6.67
N ILE A 71 2.14 7.93 6.31
CA ILE A 71 1.28 8.97 5.75
C ILE A 71 0.34 9.48 6.83
N ASP A 72 0.47 10.78 7.13
CA ASP A 72 -0.37 11.46 8.10
C ASP A 72 -1.77 11.67 7.51
N PRO A 73 -2.84 11.13 8.12
CA PRO A 73 -4.20 11.31 7.61
C PRO A 73 -4.66 12.76 7.62
N ASP A 74 -4.08 13.61 8.47
CA ASP A 74 -4.42 15.03 8.51
C ASP A 74 -3.91 15.80 7.28
N LYS A 75 -2.98 15.21 6.52
CA LYS A 75 -2.45 15.79 5.28
C LYS A 75 -3.23 15.38 4.04
N ILE A 76 -4.19 14.46 4.18
CA ILE A 76 -4.99 13.94 3.07
C ILE A 76 -6.41 14.48 3.23
N PRO A 77 -6.93 15.28 2.28
CA PRO A 77 -8.24 15.93 2.41
C PRO A 77 -9.42 15.02 2.06
N LEU A 78 -9.30 13.72 2.30
CA LEU A 78 -10.34 12.73 2.03
C LEU A 78 -10.56 11.88 3.30
N SER A 79 -11.80 11.88 3.81
CA SER A 79 -12.15 11.13 5.03
C SER A 79 -12.01 9.62 4.86
N ASP A 80 -12.20 9.11 3.64
CA ASP A 80 -12.09 7.68 3.34
C ASP A 80 -10.67 7.15 3.53
N PHE A 81 -9.67 8.02 3.50
CA PHE A 81 -8.29 7.62 3.74
C PHE A 81 -8.07 7.07 5.16
N LYS A 82 -8.72 7.66 6.16
CA LYS A 82 -8.62 7.18 7.56
C LYS A 82 -9.15 5.75 7.68
N ILE A 83 -10.24 5.46 6.99
CA ILE A 83 -10.85 4.12 6.97
C ILE A 83 -9.90 3.12 6.32
N LEU A 84 -9.33 3.46 5.16
CA LEU A 84 -8.37 2.61 4.46
C LEU A 84 -7.12 2.36 5.29
N LYS A 85 -6.59 3.41 5.93
CA LYS A 85 -5.41 3.30 6.81
C LYS A 85 -5.66 2.34 7.97
N SER A 86 -6.84 2.39 8.58
CA SER A 86 -7.24 1.49 9.66
C SER A 86 -7.33 0.04 9.17
N LYS A 87 -7.92 -0.19 8.00
CA LYS A 87 -8.01 -1.52 7.38
C LYS A 87 -6.61 -2.08 7.06
N PHE A 88 -5.71 -1.25 6.56
CA PHE A 88 -4.33 -1.64 6.28
C PHE A 88 -3.55 -2.00 7.55
N SER A 89 -3.75 -1.26 8.63
CA SER A 89 -3.12 -1.57 9.92
C SER A 89 -3.58 -2.94 10.45
N GLU A 90 -4.87 -3.22 10.36
CA GLU A 90 -5.43 -4.52 10.75
C GLU A 90 -4.89 -5.66 9.86
N TYR A 91 -4.83 -5.43 8.55
CA TYR A 91 -4.26 -6.38 7.60
C TYR A 91 -2.82 -6.73 7.96
N LEU A 92 -1.98 -5.76 8.26
CA LEU A 92 -0.56 -5.97 8.56
C LEU A 92 -0.33 -6.81 9.81
N THR A 93 -1.26 -6.78 10.76
CA THR A 93 -1.18 -7.58 11.97
C THR A 93 -1.12 -9.08 11.66
N ASN A 94 -1.83 -9.53 10.63
CA ASN A 94 -2.01 -10.96 10.32
C ASN A 94 -1.32 -11.41 9.03
N TYR A 95 -1.02 -10.51 8.11
CA TYR A 95 -0.63 -10.88 6.74
C TYR A 95 0.67 -10.24 6.25
N SER A 96 1.49 -9.70 7.13
CA SER A 96 2.78 -9.10 6.71
C SER A 96 3.75 -10.17 6.19
N PHE A 97 3.79 -11.34 6.83
CA PHE A 97 4.62 -12.50 6.46
C PHE A 97 6.10 -12.17 6.17
N GLU A 98 6.59 -11.00 6.58
CA GLU A 98 7.92 -10.53 6.23
C GLU A 98 9.02 -11.49 6.66
N LYS A 99 8.95 -11.94 7.91
CA LYS A 99 9.90 -12.91 8.47
C LYS A 99 9.82 -14.25 7.75
N GLU A 100 8.61 -14.73 7.54
CA GLU A 100 8.35 -16.01 6.89
C GLU A 100 8.88 -16.00 5.45
N ILE A 101 8.65 -14.93 4.70
CA ILE A 101 9.12 -14.80 3.32
C ILE A 101 10.64 -14.75 3.27
N GLU A 102 11.28 -13.96 4.14
CA GLU A 102 12.74 -13.84 4.21
C GLU A 102 13.39 -15.16 4.61
N THR A 103 12.80 -15.87 5.56
CA THR A 103 13.30 -17.18 6.03
C THR A 103 13.11 -18.26 4.98
N MET A 104 12.03 -18.22 4.24
CA MET A 104 11.69 -19.23 3.23
C MET A 104 12.62 -19.18 2.02
N ALA A 105 13.07 -18.00 1.62
CA ALA A 105 13.95 -17.86 0.47
C ALA A 105 15.20 -18.78 0.55
N PRO A 106 15.95 -18.84 1.67
CA PRO A 106 17.08 -19.74 1.79
C PRO A 106 16.73 -21.19 2.12
N LEU A 107 15.63 -21.43 2.88
CA LEU A 107 15.32 -22.78 3.40
C LEU A 107 14.30 -23.55 2.55
N TYR A 108 13.40 -22.85 1.86
CA TYR A 108 12.28 -23.45 1.14
C TYR A 108 12.13 -22.88 -0.28
N SER A 109 13.25 -22.60 -0.94
CA SER A 109 13.27 -21.97 -2.26
C SER A 109 12.48 -22.74 -3.33
N ASN A 110 12.23 -24.05 -3.10
CA ASN A 110 11.48 -24.91 -4.02
C ASN A 110 10.10 -25.31 -3.50
N ASP A 111 9.64 -24.72 -2.37
CA ASP A 111 8.34 -25.06 -1.80
C ASP A 111 7.23 -24.22 -2.46
N VAL A 112 6.82 -24.66 -3.65
CA VAL A 112 5.75 -24.03 -4.43
C VAL A 112 4.45 -23.89 -3.65
N SER A 113 4.06 -24.95 -2.93
CA SER A 113 2.79 -25.00 -2.19
C SER A 113 2.74 -23.96 -1.09
N ARG A 114 3.84 -23.73 -0.38
CA ARG A 114 3.91 -22.78 0.72
C ARG A 114 3.81 -21.33 0.21
N ILE A 115 4.55 -21.01 -0.84
CA ILE A 115 4.51 -19.69 -1.47
C ILE A 115 3.12 -19.43 -2.07
N LYS A 116 2.56 -20.40 -2.77
CA LYS A 116 1.19 -20.31 -3.30
C LYS A 116 0.16 -20.02 -2.21
N ASN A 117 0.23 -20.74 -1.09
CA ASN A 117 -0.72 -20.56 0.01
C ASN A 117 -0.61 -19.16 0.62
N MET A 118 0.59 -18.62 0.77
CA MET A 118 0.81 -17.25 1.26
C MET A 118 0.23 -16.23 0.29
N ARG A 119 0.49 -16.41 -1.01
CA ARG A 119 -0.06 -15.55 -2.06
C ARG A 119 -1.58 -15.51 -2.02
N ILE A 120 -2.21 -16.67 -1.93
CA ILE A 120 -3.68 -16.79 -1.86
C ILE A 120 -4.22 -16.08 -0.62
N LYS A 121 -3.60 -16.27 0.53
CA LYS A 121 -4.02 -15.62 1.78
C LYS A 121 -3.93 -14.10 1.71
N ILE A 122 -2.85 -13.58 1.13
CA ILE A 122 -2.69 -12.14 0.93
C ILE A 122 -3.79 -11.60 0.01
N LEU A 123 -4.04 -12.26 -1.13
CA LEU A 123 -5.06 -11.84 -2.08
C LEU A 123 -6.46 -11.85 -1.47
N GLU A 124 -6.80 -12.91 -0.73
CA GLU A 124 -8.09 -13.02 -0.04
C GLU A 124 -8.26 -11.93 1.02
N ALA A 125 -7.21 -11.69 1.80
CA ALA A 125 -7.24 -10.65 2.84
C ALA A 125 -7.41 -9.26 2.26
N LEU A 126 -6.77 -8.97 1.12
CA LEU A 126 -6.90 -7.68 0.43
C LEU A 126 -8.25 -7.51 -0.26
N LYS A 127 -8.90 -8.59 -0.67
CA LYS A 127 -10.28 -8.55 -1.16
C LYS A 127 -11.29 -8.39 -0.03
N ASN A 128 -10.99 -8.92 1.14
CA ASN A 128 -11.86 -8.87 2.29
C ASN A 128 -12.09 -7.41 2.71
N LYS A 129 -13.29 -7.10 3.22
CA LYS A 129 -13.68 -5.74 3.62
C LYS A 129 -13.52 -4.70 2.50
N ASN A 130 -13.50 -5.14 1.25
CA ASN A 130 -13.41 -4.29 0.06
C ASN A 130 -12.16 -3.40 0.03
N MET A 131 -11.04 -3.85 0.60
CA MET A 131 -9.83 -3.02 0.68
C MET A 131 -9.32 -2.58 -0.70
N MET A 132 -9.26 -3.49 -1.67
CA MET A 132 -8.78 -3.14 -3.02
C MET A 132 -9.75 -2.22 -3.76
N ASP A 133 -11.05 -2.38 -3.54
CA ASP A 133 -12.06 -1.47 -4.09
C ASP A 133 -11.92 -0.08 -3.47
N ASP A 134 -11.67 -0.01 -2.16
CA ASP A 134 -11.41 1.25 -1.46
C ASP A 134 -10.15 1.95 -2.00
N VAL A 135 -9.09 1.21 -2.29
CA VAL A 135 -7.86 1.76 -2.89
C VAL A 135 -8.14 2.37 -4.25
N LYS A 136 -8.87 1.66 -5.11
CA LYS A 136 -9.20 2.13 -6.46
C LYS A 136 -10.11 3.35 -6.43
N GLU A 137 -11.09 3.34 -5.55
CA GLU A 137 -12.00 4.47 -5.36
C GLU A 137 -11.25 5.71 -4.86
N LEU A 138 -10.39 5.54 -3.87
CA LEU A 138 -9.55 6.63 -3.36
C LEU A 138 -8.62 7.18 -4.45
N LEU A 139 -8.03 6.33 -5.30
CA LEU A 139 -7.21 6.75 -6.43
C LEU A 139 -7.99 7.61 -7.41
N ASN A 140 -9.25 7.29 -7.66
CA ASN A 140 -10.09 8.08 -8.55
C ASN A 140 -10.42 9.46 -7.95
N ASP A 141 -10.49 9.56 -6.63
CA ASP A 141 -10.82 10.79 -5.91
C ASP A 141 -9.60 11.70 -5.66
N LEU A 142 -8.40 11.13 -5.76
CA LEU A 142 -7.15 11.88 -5.66
C LEU A 142 -6.82 12.52 -7.03
#